data_843f1185b134e81c84dfd63077f44035
#
_entry.id   843f1185b134e81c84dfd63077f44035
#
_cell.length_a   1.000
_cell.length_b   1.000
_cell.length_c   1.000
_cell.angle_alpha   90.00
_cell.angle_beta   90.00
_cell.angle_gamma   90.00
#
_symmetry.space_group_name_H-M   'P 1'
#
loop_
_entity.id
_entity.type
_entity.pdbx_description
1 polymer ?
#
loop_
_entity_poly.entity_id
_entity_poly.type
_entity_poly.pdbx_seq_one_letter_code
_entity_poly.pdbx_strand_id
1 'polypeptide(L)'
;MCGIDDTYVVPFCALATSVAAAHPDPATRPRMIVLHHALSPSSCRAVATCGEQLGLELQLRRVTVDHEARLPVTGWASPAVYLRLAIPQSVDDEPVVLYLDADTLVLRDLGPLLRQPLDGAPVAAVRDPQNPIVGTGIALPGCERIGVPAGREYFNSGVMLLDLVACAELGVFERARRFLVDWPDEVQLWDQDALNVAVDDRWQRLDRCWNTFAMSALAAQPGFFHHTAEPVMPLADLLADEYTAAVLHFAGPVKPWHDAFAPVPLRRLYRRFLPAPVLAGAR
;
A
#
# COMPACT_ATOMS: atom_id res chain seq x y z
N MET A 1 -8.08 -5.69 -0.03
CA MET A 1 -8.27 -4.98 1.26
C MET A 1 -7.58 -3.63 1.22
N CYS A 2 -8.04 -2.66 2.02
CA CYS A 2 -7.43 -1.33 2.13
C CYS A 2 -7.66 -0.80 3.55
N GLY A 3 -6.68 -0.10 4.14
CA GLY A 3 -6.82 0.58 5.45
C GLY A 3 -6.99 2.08 5.25
N ILE A 4 -7.98 2.71 5.92
CA ILE A 4 -8.23 4.15 5.80
C ILE A 4 -8.61 4.81 7.14
N ASP A 5 -8.37 6.12 7.21
CA ASP A 5 -8.97 7.05 8.15
C ASP A 5 -9.87 8.06 7.42
N ASP A 6 -10.44 9.02 8.14
CA ASP A 6 -11.35 10.02 7.56
C ASP A 6 -10.69 10.85 6.44
N THR A 7 -9.36 11.07 6.49
CA THR A 7 -8.65 11.88 5.49
C THR A 7 -8.44 11.12 4.18
N TYR A 8 -8.49 9.78 4.22
CA TYR A 8 -8.28 8.90 3.07
C TYR A 8 -9.57 8.36 2.44
N VAL A 9 -10.74 8.85 2.84
CA VAL A 9 -12.03 8.44 2.23
C VAL A 9 -12.08 8.79 0.73
N VAL A 10 -11.69 10.01 0.36
CA VAL A 10 -11.67 10.44 -1.05
C VAL A 10 -10.64 9.67 -1.87
N PRO A 11 -9.38 9.51 -1.43
CA PRO A 11 -8.42 8.62 -2.09
C PRO A 11 -8.95 7.18 -2.25
N PHE A 12 -9.54 6.61 -1.22
CA PHE A 12 -10.16 5.29 -1.30
C PHE A 12 -11.26 5.22 -2.35
N CYS A 13 -12.14 6.23 -2.44
CA CYS A 13 -13.17 6.26 -3.48
C CYS A 13 -12.56 6.32 -4.90
N ALA A 14 -11.42 6.99 -5.08
CA ALA A 14 -10.70 6.97 -6.35
C ALA A 14 -10.13 5.57 -6.65
N LEU A 15 -9.53 4.91 -5.66
CA LEU A 15 -9.10 3.51 -5.77
C LEU A 15 -10.27 2.59 -6.14
N ALA A 16 -11.39 2.66 -5.41
CA ALA A 16 -12.59 1.84 -5.67
C ALA A 16 -13.15 2.07 -7.08
N THR A 17 -13.18 3.34 -7.54
CA THR A 17 -13.59 3.68 -8.90
C THR A 17 -12.65 3.06 -9.93
N SER A 18 -11.34 3.08 -9.69
CA SER A 18 -10.35 2.48 -10.59
C SER A 18 -10.49 0.95 -10.64
N VAL A 19 -10.76 0.31 -9.49
CA VAL A 19 -11.04 -1.13 -9.43
C VAL A 19 -12.29 -1.48 -10.26
N ALA A 20 -13.39 -0.73 -10.09
CA ALA A 20 -14.60 -0.96 -10.86
C ALA A 20 -14.39 -0.76 -12.37
N ALA A 21 -13.59 0.24 -12.76
CA ALA A 21 -13.26 0.50 -14.17
C ALA A 21 -12.36 -0.59 -14.78
N ALA A 22 -11.42 -1.13 -14.01
CA ALA A 22 -10.55 -2.24 -14.42
C ALA A 22 -11.31 -3.59 -14.52
N HIS A 23 -12.48 -3.71 -13.87
CA HIS A 23 -13.33 -4.90 -13.87
C HIS A 23 -14.76 -4.52 -14.31
N PRO A 24 -14.97 -4.27 -15.63
CA PRO A 24 -16.26 -3.80 -16.13
C PRO A 24 -17.37 -4.84 -15.96
N ASP A 25 -17.06 -6.14 -16.01
CA ASP A 25 -18.02 -7.21 -15.71
C ASP A 25 -18.22 -7.31 -14.18
N PRO A 26 -19.44 -7.07 -13.68
CA PRO A 26 -19.76 -7.22 -12.26
C PRO A 26 -19.43 -8.58 -11.66
N ALA A 27 -19.49 -9.65 -12.46
CA ALA A 27 -19.22 -11.03 -12.02
C ALA A 27 -17.72 -11.26 -11.70
N THR A 28 -16.84 -10.42 -12.23
CA THR A 28 -15.38 -10.53 -12.01
C THR A 28 -14.84 -9.49 -11.03
N ARG A 29 -15.72 -8.62 -10.52
CA ARG A 29 -15.32 -7.60 -9.56
C ARG A 29 -14.89 -8.19 -8.25
N PRO A 30 -13.71 -7.83 -7.73
CA PRO A 30 -13.31 -8.28 -6.41
C PRO A 30 -14.16 -7.63 -5.33
N ARG A 31 -14.51 -8.40 -4.29
CA ARG A 31 -15.03 -7.86 -3.04
C ARG A 31 -13.93 -7.03 -2.37
N MET A 32 -14.29 -5.87 -1.82
CA MET A 32 -13.34 -5.00 -1.12
C MET A 32 -13.66 -4.92 0.36
N ILE A 33 -12.67 -5.17 1.20
CA ILE A 33 -12.75 -5.00 2.65
C ILE A 33 -11.96 -3.75 3.04
N VAL A 34 -12.63 -2.85 3.75
CA VAL A 34 -12.07 -1.55 4.17
C VAL A 34 -11.86 -1.57 5.68
N LEU A 35 -10.61 -1.57 6.10
CA LEU A 35 -10.21 -1.55 7.49
C LEU A 35 -10.20 -0.12 8.02
N HIS A 36 -10.74 0.08 9.21
CA HIS A 36 -10.68 1.37 9.89
C HIS A 36 -10.68 1.19 11.41
N HIS A 37 -10.10 2.15 12.11
CA HIS A 37 -10.17 2.18 13.57
C HIS A 37 -11.42 2.94 14.05
N ALA A 38 -11.63 4.14 13.53
CA ALA A 38 -12.69 5.04 13.97
C ALA A 38 -13.09 6.03 12.85
N LEU A 39 -13.69 5.52 11.75
CA LEU A 39 -14.29 6.42 10.76
C LEU A 39 -15.51 7.14 11.36
N SER A 40 -15.65 8.40 11.02
CA SER A 40 -16.86 9.17 11.34
C SER A 40 -18.09 8.57 10.65
N PRO A 41 -19.31 8.78 11.18
CA PRO A 41 -20.53 8.32 10.53
C PRO A 41 -20.72 8.88 9.11
N SER A 42 -20.21 10.10 8.84
CA SER A 42 -20.21 10.69 7.49
C SER A 42 -19.28 9.95 6.53
N SER A 43 -18.09 9.60 6.96
CA SER A 43 -17.13 8.82 6.19
C SER A 43 -17.60 7.39 5.91
N CYS A 44 -18.21 6.73 6.91
CA CYS A 44 -18.83 5.42 6.70
C CYS A 44 -19.92 5.47 5.62
N ARG A 45 -20.79 6.49 5.67
CA ARG A 45 -21.83 6.70 4.63
C ARG A 45 -21.22 6.98 3.26
N ALA A 46 -20.18 7.81 3.19
CA ALA A 46 -19.50 8.12 1.92
C ALA A 46 -18.91 6.87 1.28
N VAL A 47 -18.22 6.02 2.06
CA VAL A 47 -17.70 4.73 1.58
C VAL A 47 -18.81 3.81 1.09
N ALA A 48 -19.89 3.65 1.87
CA ALA A 48 -21.05 2.82 1.47
C ALA A 48 -21.67 3.31 0.17
N THR A 49 -21.97 4.62 0.08
CA THR A 49 -22.52 5.23 -1.14
C THR A 49 -21.60 5.05 -2.35
N CYS A 50 -20.29 5.18 -2.15
CA CYS A 50 -19.33 4.92 -3.22
C CYS A 50 -19.43 3.46 -3.73
N GLY A 51 -19.52 2.48 -2.84
CA GLY A 51 -19.70 1.08 -3.21
C GLY A 51 -21.00 0.83 -3.98
N GLU A 52 -22.11 1.37 -3.50
CA GLU A 52 -23.42 1.26 -4.15
C GLU A 52 -23.41 1.86 -5.57
N GLN A 53 -22.87 3.06 -5.73
CA GLN A 53 -22.76 3.73 -7.04
C GLN A 53 -21.91 2.97 -8.04
N LEU A 54 -20.87 2.30 -7.56
CA LEU A 54 -19.93 1.53 -8.39
C LEU A 54 -20.40 0.08 -8.61
N GLY A 55 -21.41 -0.39 -7.89
CA GLY A 55 -21.81 -1.79 -7.87
C GLY A 55 -20.71 -2.69 -7.34
N LEU A 56 -19.94 -2.22 -6.37
CA LEU A 56 -18.89 -2.97 -5.66
C LEU A 56 -19.42 -3.48 -4.32
N GLU A 57 -19.13 -4.73 -4.00
CA GLU A 57 -19.30 -5.24 -2.65
C GLU A 57 -18.22 -4.65 -1.73
N LEU A 58 -18.59 -3.63 -0.95
CA LEU A 58 -17.71 -3.01 0.04
C LEU A 58 -18.13 -3.44 1.46
N GLN A 59 -17.16 -3.91 2.23
CA GLN A 59 -17.35 -4.29 3.62
C GLN A 59 -16.46 -3.41 4.51
N LEU A 60 -17.08 -2.59 5.34
CA LEU A 60 -16.38 -1.84 6.39
C LEU A 60 -16.11 -2.77 7.58
N ARG A 61 -14.85 -2.88 7.97
CA ARG A 61 -14.41 -3.67 9.14
C ARG A 61 -13.71 -2.77 10.13
N ARG A 62 -14.36 -2.55 11.27
CA ARG A 62 -13.72 -1.85 12.38
C ARG A 62 -12.72 -2.77 13.05
N VAL A 63 -11.47 -2.32 13.14
CA VAL A 63 -10.40 -3.05 13.82
C VAL A 63 -9.95 -2.29 15.05
N THR A 64 -9.52 -3.04 16.07
CA THR A 64 -8.89 -2.47 17.25
C THR A 64 -7.40 -2.36 16.96
N VAL A 65 -6.90 -1.14 16.88
CA VAL A 65 -5.46 -0.89 16.95
C VAL A 65 -5.12 -0.83 18.44
N ASP A 66 -4.14 -1.62 18.85
CA ASP A 66 -3.70 -1.64 20.24
C ASP A 66 -3.10 -0.28 20.58
N HIS A 67 -3.90 0.57 21.25
CA HIS A 67 -3.51 1.93 21.62
C HIS A 67 -2.52 1.97 22.79
N GLU A 68 -2.36 0.86 23.52
CA GLU A 68 -1.40 0.79 24.63
C GLU A 68 0.04 0.72 24.10
N ALA A 69 0.24 0.12 22.93
CA ALA A 69 1.50 0.21 22.23
C ALA A 69 1.59 1.59 21.54
N ARG A 70 2.41 2.48 22.06
CA ARG A 70 2.76 3.73 21.37
C ARG A 70 3.60 3.41 20.13
N LEU A 71 2.93 2.98 19.05
CA LEU A 71 3.60 2.68 17.81
C LEU A 71 4.25 3.97 17.23
N PRO A 72 5.46 3.87 16.69
CA PRO A 72 6.16 5.04 16.18
C PRO A 72 5.40 5.65 14.99
N VAL A 73 4.99 6.91 15.13
CA VAL A 73 4.38 7.69 14.05
C VAL A 73 5.24 8.93 13.84
N THR A 74 5.86 9.01 12.68
CA THR A 74 6.78 10.09 12.32
C THR A 74 6.43 10.65 10.94
N GLY A 75 6.84 11.87 10.67
CA GLY A 75 6.68 12.50 9.36
C GLY A 75 5.22 12.74 8.97
N TRP A 76 4.82 12.24 7.82
CA TRP A 76 3.48 12.44 7.22
C TRP A 76 2.51 11.27 7.42
N ALA A 77 2.93 10.22 8.12
CA ALA A 77 2.09 9.04 8.32
C ALA A 77 1.00 9.28 9.37
N SER A 78 -0.16 8.72 9.13
CA SER A 78 -1.22 8.60 10.12
C SER A 78 -1.15 7.21 10.79
N PRO A 79 -1.70 7.03 12.01
CA PRO A 79 -1.81 5.71 12.62
C PRO A 79 -2.52 4.66 11.75
N ALA A 80 -3.24 5.09 10.70
CA ALA A 80 -3.91 4.21 9.75
C ALA A 80 -2.94 3.30 8.98
N VAL A 81 -1.64 3.63 8.89
CA VAL A 81 -0.63 2.76 8.29
C VAL A 81 -0.56 1.40 8.98
N TYR A 82 -0.86 1.33 10.28
CA TYR A 82 -0.84 0.09 11.05
C TYR A 82 -2.10 -0.75 10.92
N LEU A 83 -3.16 -0.27 10.26
CA LEU A 83 -4.40 -1.02 10.06
C LEU A 83 -4.17 -2.34 9.32
N ARG A 84 -3.17 -2.40 8.42
CA ARG A 84 -2.82 -3.63 7.70
C ARG A 84 -2.29 -4.73 8.62
N LEU A 85 -1.76 -4.39 9.79
CA LEU A 85 -1.35 -5.39 10.77
C LEU A 85 -2.53 -6.11 11.44
N ALA A 86 -3.75 -5.58 11.27
CA ALA A 86 -4.98 -6.21 11.73
C ALA A 86 -5.69 -7.06 10.65
N ILE A 87 -5.07 -7.28 9.49
CA ILE A 87 -5.64 -8.10 8.41
C ILE A 87 -6.10 -9.49 8.91
N PRO A 88 -5.29 -10.28 9.65
CA PRO A 88 -5.71 -11.62 10.07
C PRO A 88 -6.97 -11.64 10.95
N GLN A 89 -7.24 -10.53 11.67
CA GLN A 89 -8.41 -10.42 12.55
C GLN A 89 -9.66 -9.93 11.81
N SER A 90 -9.51 -9.58 10.52
CA SER A 90 -10.51 -8.86 9.74
C SER A 90 -11.08 -9.69 8.60
N VAL A 91 -10.60 -10.89 8.42
CA VAL A 91 -11.06 -11.87 7.43
C VAL A 91 -11.45 -13.15 8.13
N ASP A 92 -12.49 -13.80 7.64
CA ASP A 92 -13.04 -15.02 8.24
C ASP A 92 -12.38 -16.27 7.60
N ASP A 93 -12.58 -16.46 6.29
CA ASP A 93 -12.20 -17.70 5.60
C ASP A 93 -11.38 -17.48 4.32
N GLU A 94 -10.90 -16.27 4.06
CA GLU A 94 -10.09 -15.99 2.87
C GLU A 94 -8.63 -16.41 3.09
N PRO A 95 -8.14 -17.45 2.42
CA PRO A 95 -6.75 -17.87 2.58
C PRO A 95 -5.76 -16.90 1.90
N VAL A 96 -6.21 -16.17 0.89
CA VAL A 96 -5.39 -15.22 0.13
C VAL A 96 -6.08 -13.87 0.04
N VAL A 97 -5.33 -12.80 0.34
CA VAL A 97 -5.82 -11.42 0.34
C VAL A 97 -4.87 -10.52 -0.43
N LEU A 98 -5.41 -9.70 -1.34
CA LEU A 98 -4.67 -8.58 -1.93
C LEU A 98 -4.91 -7.33 -1.09
N TYR A 99 -3.83 -6.77 -0.53
CA TYR A 99 -3.82 -5.48 0.14
C TYR A 99 -3.39 -4.39 -0.85
N LEU A 100 -4.08 -3.26 -0.83
CA LEU A 100 -3.78 -2.07 -1.63
C LEU A 100 -3.82 -0.84 -0.72
N ASP A 101 -2.82 0.03 -0.79
CA ASP A 101 -2.89 1.35 -0.17
C ASP A 101 -3.94 2.23 -0.87
N ALA A 102 -4.60 3.10 -0.09
CA ALA A 102 -5.67 3.95 -0.61
C ALA A 102 -5.20 5.02 -1.61
N ASP A 103 -3.90 5.26 -1.69
CA ASP A 103 -3.26 6.16 -2.65
C ASP A 103 -2.74 5.43 -3.89
N THR A 104 -3.40 4.33 -4.25
CA THR A 104 -3.14 3.59 -5.50
C THR A 104 -4.29 3.75 -6.50
N LEU A 105 -4.02 3.53 -7.78
CA LEU A 105 -5.01 3.34 -8.84
C LEU A 105 -4.79 2.01 -9.53
N VAL A 106 -5.85 1.24 -9.67
CA VAL A 106 -5.87 0.00 -10.46
C VAL A 106 -6.19 0.34 -11.91
N LEU A 107 -5.24 0.10 -12.80
CA LEU A 107 -5.34 0.48 -14.21
C LEU A 107 -5.55 -0.72 -15.15
N ARG A 108 -5.40 -1.96 -14.63
CA ARG A 108 -5.61 -3.22 -15.35
C ARG A 108 -6.31 -4.24 -14.47
N ASP A 109 -6.84 -5.29 -15.09
CA ASP A 109 -7.44 -6.44 -14.40
C ASP A 109 -6.51 -7.02 -13.34
N LEU A 110 -7.00 -7.13 -12.11
CA LEU A 110 -6.28 -7.74 -10.99
C LEU A 110 -6.31 -9.27 -11.00
N GLY A 111 -7.12 -9.88 -11.85
CA GLY A 111 -7.26 -11.33 -11.92
C GLY A 111 -5.94 -12.09 -12.07
N PRO A 112 -5.01 -11.68 -12.95
CA PRO A 112 -3.69 -12.30 -13.01
C PRO A 112 -2.91 -12.27 -11.70
N LEU A 113 -2.93 -11.14 -10.98
CA LEU A 113 -2.28 -11.01 -9.67
C LEU A 113 -2.97 -11.88 -8.61
N LEU A 114 -4.30 -11.85 -8.53
CA LEU A 114 -5.07 -12.62 -7.56
C LEU A 114 -4.93 -14.16 -7.73
N ARG A 115 -4.56 -14.62 -8.93
CA ARG A 115 -4.29 -16.03 -9.22
C ARG A 115 -2.80 -16.39 -9.19
N GLN A 116 -1.93 -15.44 -8.83
CA GLN A 116 -0.50 -15.68 -8.72
C GLN A 116 -0.25 -16.75 -7.64
N PRO A 117 0.39 -17.88 -7.94
CA PRO A 117 0.77 -18.85 -6.92
C PRO A 117 1.84 -18.22 -5.99
N LEU A 118 1.69 -18.45 -4.69
CA LEU A 118 2.62 -17.92 -3.69
C LEU A 118 3.69 -18.93 -3.28
N ASP A 119 3.53 -20.19 -3.66
CA ASP A 119 4.50 -21.29 -3.47
C ASP A 119 5.05 -21.39 -2.03
N GLY A 120 4.19 -21.10 -1.05
CA GLY A 120 4.53 -21.09 0.38
C GLY A 120 5.18 -19.79 0.89
N ALA A 121 5.34 -18.78 0.04
CA ALA A 121 5.74 -17.45 0.51
C ALA A 121 4.55 -16.75 1.20
N PRO A 122 4.75 -16.17 2.40
CA PRO A 122 3.67 -15.48 3.12
C PRO A 122 3.22 -14.20 2.41
N VAL A 123 4.10 -13.57 1.63
CA VAL A 123 3.87 -12.30 0.95
C VAL A 123 4.45 -12.36 -0.45
N ALA A 124 3.70 -11.87 -1.45
CA ALA A 124 4.25 -11.45 -2.71
C ALA A 124 4.10 -9.92 -2.85
N ALA A 125 5.18 -9.24 -3.20
CA ALA A 125 5.26 -7.79 -3.28
C ALA A 125 6.27 -7.32 -4.33
N VAL A 126 6.28 -6.04 -4.61
CA VAL A 126 7.28 -5.41 -5.48
C VAL A 126 8.40 -4.82 -4.63
N ARG A 127 9.65 -4.99 -5.05
CA ARG A 127 10.81 -4.36 -4.43
C ARG A 127 10.64 -2.84 -4.42
N ASP A 128 10.88 -2.20 -3.28
CA ASP A 128 10.72 -0.75 -3.14
C ASP A 128 11.74 -0.02 -4.04
N PRO A 129 11.29 0.85 -4.96
CA PRO A 129 12.19 1.51 -5.89
C PRO A 129 13.05 2.60 -5.23
N GLN A 130 12.65 3.10 -4.06
CA GLN A 130 13.40 4.11 -3.31
C GLN A 130 14.26 3.52 -2.20
N ASN A 131 13.93 2.32 -1.73
CA ASN A 131 14.67 1.58 -0.73
C ASN A 131 14.87 0.12 -1.20
N PRO A 132 15.59 -0.10 -2.33
CA PRO A 132 15.65 -1.43 -2.94
C PRO A 132 16.39 -2.45 -2.07
N ILE A 133 17.25 -1.97 -1.18
CA ILE A 133 18.06 -2.75 -0.26
C ILE A 133 18.04 -2.06 1.11
N VAL A 134 17.94 -2.83 2.17
CA VAL A 134 17.85 -2.36 3.56
C VAL A 134 18.96 -1.36 3.92
N GLY A 135 20.20 -1.61 3.58
CA GLY A 135 21.33 -0.77 4.00
C GLY A 135 21.60 0.46 3.13
N THR A 136 20.76 0.76 2.13
CA THR A 136 21.07 1.82 1.15
C THR A 136 20.08 2.98 1.13
N GLY A 137 18.93 2.82 1.76
CA GLY A 137 17.88 3.83 1.84
C GLY A 137 17.69 4.37 3.25
N ILE A 138 16.50 4.87 3.52
CA ILE A 138 16.10 5.28 4.86
C ILE A 138 15.47 4.16 5.68
N ALA A 139 15.14 3.05 5.01
CA ALA A 139 14.50 1.88 5.63
C ALA A 139 15.45 1.18 6.61
N LEU A 140 14.96 0.81 7.78
CA LEU A 140 15.69 0.06 8.80
C LEU A 140 17.10 0.61 9.08
N PRO A 141 17.23 1.85 9.57
CA PRO A 141 18.53 2.51 9.72
C PRO A 141 19.50 1.78 10.65
N GLY A 142 18.98 0.98 11.58
CA GLY A 142 19.76 0.14 12.49
C GLY A 142 19.79 -1.34 12.13
N CYS A 143 19.69 -1.69 10.85
CA CYS A 143 19.57 -3.07 10.38
C CYS A 143 20.61 -4.05 11.00
N GLU A 144 21.86 -3.61 11.17
CA GLU A 144 22.91 -4.43 11.78
C GLU A 144 22.62 -4.76 13.26
N ARG A 145 22.07 -3.79 14.01
CA ARG A 145 21.73 -3.97 15.44
C ARG A 145 20.60 -4.98 15.65
N ILE A 146 19.66 -5.02 14.71
CA ILE A 146 18.52 -5.95 14.73
C ILE A 146 18.81 -7.27 13.99
N GLY A 147 20.04 -7.46 13.51
CA GLY A 147 20.48 -8.68 12.84
C GLY A 147 19.93 -8.86 11.42
N VAL A 148 19.51 -7.76 10.77
CA VAL A 148 19.04 -7.78 9.38
C VAL A 148 20.22 -7.49 8.44
N PRO A 149 20.54 -8.38 7.47
CA PRO A 149 21.63 -8.13 6.53
C PRO A 149 21.39 -6.86 5.71
N ALA A 150 22.39 -5.96 5.68
CA ALA A 150 22.29 -4.69 4.96
C ALA A 150 22.07 -4.86 3.44
N GLY A 151 22.55 -5.96 2.85
CA GLY A 151 22.36 -6.29 1.43
C GLY A 151 21.02 -6.95 1.10
N ARG A 152 20.12 -7.14 2.07
CA ARG A 152 18.82 -7.78 1.83
C ARG A 152 17.89 -6.86 1.05
N GLU A 153 17.20 -7.43 0.06
CA GLU A 153 16.15 -6.72 -0.66
C GLU A 153 15.01 -6.32 0.28
N TYR A 154 14.38 -5.20 -0.06
CA TYR A 154 13.32 -4.58 0.72
C TYR A 154 12.10 -4.34 -0.17
N PHE A 155 10.93 -4.82 0.24
CA PHE A 155 9.70 -4.65 -0.52
C PHE A 155 8.87 -3.47 -0.03
N ASN A 156 8.07 -2.90 -0.94
CA ASN A 156 7.06 -1.91 -0.60
C ASN A 156 5.76 -2.58 -0.17
N SER A 157 5.22 -2.16 0.98
CA SER A 157 4.01 -2.75 1.58
C SER A 157 2.69 -2.18 1.03
N GLY A 158 2.73 -1.24 0.09
CA GLY A 158 1.52 -0.61 -0.45
C GLY A 158 0.70 -1.50 -1.39
N VAL A 159 1.31 -2.54 -1.95
CA VAL A 159 0.62 -3.61 -2.70
C VAL A 159 1.22 -4.94 -2.28
N MET A 160 0.41 -5.79 -1.65
CA MET A 160 0.84 -7.11 -1.17
C MET A 160 -0.23 -8.15 -1.46
N LEU A 161 0.16 -9.25 -2.10
CA LEU A 161 -0.64 -10.47 -2.10
C LEU A 161 -0.18 -11.32 -0.91
N LEU A 162 -1.10 -11.65 -0.02
CA LEU A 162 -0.83 -12.29 1.27
C LEU A 162 -1.42 -13.70 1.28
N ASP A 163 -0.60 -14.72 1.57
CA ASP A 163 -1.08 -16.04 2.00
C ASP A 163 -1.26 -15.98 3.52
N LEU A 164 -2.51 -15.91 3.98
CA LEU A 164 -2.81 -15.77 5.40
C LEU A 164 -2.51 -17.03 6.20
N VAL A 165 -2.52 -18.20 5.56
CA VAL A 165 -2.14 -19.47 6.20
C VAL A 165 -0.64 -19.45 6.47
N ALA A 166 0.17 -19.19 5.45
CA ALA A 166 1.62 -19.06 5.60
C ALA A 166 2.01 -17.91 6.55
N CYS A 167 1.30 -16.77 6.48
CA CYS A 167 1.50 -15.68 7.42
C CYS A 167 1.25 -16.10 8.87
N ALA A 168 0.21 -16.90 9.13
CA ALA A 168 -0.11 -17.39 10.47
C ALA A 168 0.93 -18.40 10.96
N GLU A 169 1.32 -19.38 10.11
CA GLU A 169 2.34 -20.37 10.44
C GLU A 169 3.69 -19.75 10.80
N LEU A 170 4.04 -18.66 10.12
CA LEU A 170 5.30 -17.93 10.35
C LEU A 170 5.16 -16.82 11.40
N GLY A 171 3.97 -16.55 11.91
CA GLY A 171 3.71 -15.49 12.89
C GLY A 171 4.05 -14.09 12.37
N VAL A 172 3.85 -13.82 11.06
CA VAL A 172 4.32 -12.60 10.39
C VAL A 172 3.78 -11.35 11.09
N PHE A 173 2.48 -11.25 11.29
CA PHE A 173 1.85 -10.05 11.85
C PHE A 173 2.18 -9.85 13.34
N GLU A 174 2.35 -10.93 14.09
CA GLU A 174 2.78 -10.85 15.47
C GLU A 174 4.23 -10.40 15.60
N ARG A 175 5.11 -10.98 14.79
CA ARG A 175 6.53 -10.58 14.72
C ARG A 175 6.69 -9.13 14.29
N ALA A 176 5.88 -8.66 13.34
CA ALA A 176 5.87 -7.26 12.91
C ALA A 176 5.48 -6.33 14.06
N ARG A 177 4.39 -6.64 14.81
CA ARG A 177 3.99 -5.84 15.98
C ARG A 177 5.05 -5.85 17.07
N ARG A 178 5.63 -7.02 17.37
CA ARG A 178 6.70 -7.13 18.36
C ARG A 178 7.91 -6.28 17.98
N PHE A 179 8.32 -6.31 16.72
CA PHE A 179 9.41 -5.46 16.22
C PHE A 179 9.15 -3.96 16.48
N LEU A 180 7.95 -3.47 16.20
CA LEU A 180 7.58 -2.07 16.42
C LEU A 180 7.65 -1.66 17.91
N VAL A 181 7.40 -2.59 18.81
CA VAL A 181 7.47 -2.37 20.26
C VAL A 181 8.91 -2.46 20.78
N ASP A 182 9.66 -3.46 20.31
CA ASP A 182 10.99 -3.77 20.84
C ASP A 182 12.06 -2.83 20.24
N TRP A 183 11.83 -2.31 19.01
CA TRP A 183 12.81 -1.54 18.25
C TRP A 183 12.23 -0.23 17.67
N PRO A 184 11.52 0.61 18.43
CA PRO A 184 10.84 1.80 17.92
C PRO A 184 11.81 2.82 17.28
N ASP A 185 13.04 2.90 17.77
CA ASP A 185 14.07 3.82 17.25
C ASP A 185 14.66 3.39 15.90
N GLU A 186 14.43 2.13 15.49
CA GLU A 186 14.90 1.57 14.22
C GLU A 186 13.82 1.61 13.13
N VAL A 187 12.66 2.17 13.44
CA VAL A 187 11.51 2.27 12.53
C VAL A 187 11.53 3.63 11.83
N GLN A 188 11.61 3.61 10.51
CA GLN A 188 11.57 4.80 9.66
C GLN A 188 10.36 4.77 8.72
N LEU A 189 10.03 3.61 8.16
CA LEU A 189 8.91 3.37 7.25
C LEU A 189 7.82 2.50 7.90
N TRP A 190 7.58 2.72 9.18
CA TRP A 190 6.46 2.24 9.99
C TRP A 190 6.20 0.72 9.85
N ASP A 191 5.01 0.37 9.39
CA ASP A 191 4.57 -1.00 9.14
C ASP A 191 5.39 -1.70 8.04
N GLN A 192 5.90 -0.96 7.05
CA GLN A 192 6.72 -1.51 5.99
C GLN A 192 8.04 -2.08 6.54
N ASP A 193 8.71 -1.34 7.43
CA ASP A 193 9.90 -1.85 8.12
C ASP A 193 9.60 -3.11 8.92
N ALA A 194 8.52 -3.06 9.68
CA ALA A 194 8.10 -4.18 10.53
C ALA A 194 7.76 -5.44 9.71
N LEU A 195 7.07 -5.29 8.59
CA LEU A 195 6.74 -6.39 7.70
C LEU A 195 7.99 -6.96 7.03
N ASN A 196 8.91 -6.12 6.57
CA ASN A 196 10.17 -6.56 5.99
C ASN A 196 11.04 -7.34 6.99
N VAL A 197 11.05 -6.94 8.27
CA VAL A 197 11.72 -7.69 9.34
C VAL A 197 11.00 -9.01 9.60
N ALA A 198 9.68 -9.00 9.69
CA ALA A 198 8.89 -10.17 10.04
C ALA A 198 8.89 -11.25 8.95
N VAL A 199 8.82 -10.86 7.70
CA VAL A 199 8.83 -11.77 6.54
C VAL A 199 10.22 -12.30 6.25
N ASP A 200 11.24 -11.49 6.58
CA ASP A 200 12.63 -11.76 6.27
C ASP A 200 12.83 -11.80 4.74
N ASP A 201 13.60 -12.74 4.18
CA ASP A 201 13.76 -12.91 2.73
C ASP A 201 12.73 -13.89 2.12
N ARG A 202 11.69 -14.28 2.87
CA ARG A 202 10.67 -15.28 2.47
C ARG A 202 9.50 -14.67 1.72
N TRP A 203 9.75 -13.71 0.83
CA TRP A 203 8.71 -13.10 0.00
C TRP A 203 8.94 -13.36 -1.48
N GLN A 204 7.87 -13.44 -2.23
CA GLN A 204 7.89 -13.59 -3.68
C GLN A 204 7.95 -12.22 -4.36
N ARG A 205 8.85 -12.07 -5.34
CA ARG A 205 9.00 -10.85 -6.11
C ARG A 205 7.94 -10.78 -7.19
N LEU A 206 7.11 -9.75 -7.15
CA LEU A 206 6.16 -9.42 -8.21
C LEU A 206 6.81 -8.55 -9.29
N ASP A 207 6.24 -8.61 -10.50
CA ASP A 207 6.57 -7.66 -11.55
C ASP A 207 6.25 -6.22 -11.11
N ARG A 208 7.12 -5.27 -11.48
CA ARG A 208 7.00 -3.85 -11.08
C ARG A 208 5.68 -3.21 -11.51
N CYS A 209 5.02 -3.71 -12.56
CA CYS A 209 3.72 -3.19 -12.98
C CYS A 209 2.63 -3.30 -11.89
N TRP A 210 2.79 -4.20 -10.92
CA TRP A 210 1.82 -4.39 -9.84
C TRP A 210 1.96 -3.41 -8.67
N ASN A 211 3.04 -2.64 -8.61
CA ASN A 211 3.22 -1.55 -7.64
C ASN A 211 4.18 -0.50 -8.23
N THR A 212 3.75 0.12 -9.31
CA THR A 212 4.54 1.16 -9.99
C THR A 212 4.40 2.47 -9.24
N PHE A 213 5.51 3.00 -8.74
CA PHE A 213 5.50 4.32 -8.12
C PHE A 213 5.30 5.43 -9.16
N ALA A 214 4.61 6.50 -8.76
CA ALA A 214 4.57 7.75 -9.51
C ALA A 214 5.94 8.47 -9.42
N MET A 215 6.97 7.87 -10.02
CA MET A 215 8.36 8.32 -9.93
C MET A 215 8.57 9.72 -10.47
N SER A 216 7.82 10.14 -11.49
CA SER A 216 7.84 11.51 -12.01
C SER A 216 7.41 12.55 -10.96
N ALA A 217 6.51 12.16 -10.04
CA ALA A 217 6.11 13.02 -8.93
C ALA A 217 7.18 13.08 -7.83
N LEU A 218 7.82 11.97 -7.53
CA LEU A 218 8.90 11.90 -6.56
C LEU A 218 10.14 12.64 -7.06
N ALA A 219 10.53 12.41 -8.32
CA ALA A 219 11.69 13.05 -8.95
C ALA A 219 11.53 14.60 -9.09
N ALA A 220 10.30 15.10 -9.08
CA ALA A 220 10.04 16.54 -9.10
C ALA A 220 10.17 17.22 -7.72
N GLN A 221 10.37 16.46 -6.64
CA GLN A 221 10.45 17.03 -5.31
C GLN A 221 11.86 17.53 -5.01
N PRO A 222 11.99 18.64 -4.28
CA PRO A 222 13.29 19.12 -3.80
C PRO A 222 13.97 18.05 -2.92
N GLY A 223 15.25 17.81 -3.17
CA GLY A 223 16.01 16.83 -2.42
C GLY A 223 15.77 15.37 -2.82
N PHE A 224 15.05 15.13 -3.94
CA PHE A 224 14.93 13.78 -4.47
C PHE A 224 16.30 13.15 -4.67
N PHE A 225 16.44 11.92 -4.18
CA PHE A 225 17.62 11.10 -4.36
C PHE A 225 17.21 9.74 -4.95
N HIS A 226 17.93 9.30 -5.96
CA HIS A 226 17.74 8.00 -6.56
C HIS A 226 18.88 7.06 -6.19
N HIS A 227 18.55 5.89 -5.66
CA HIS A 227 19.53 4.90 -5.28
C HIS A 227 20.14 4.21 -6.51
N THR A 228 21.47 4.12 -6.51
CA THR A 228 22.25 3.45 -7.56
C THR A 228 22.99 2.21 -7.06
N ALA A 229 22.70 1.78 -5.82
CA ALA A 229 23.27 0.56 -5.26
C ALA A 229 22.70 -0.70 -5.96
N GLU A 230 23.52 -1.71 -6.12
CA GLU A 230 23.08 -2.99 -6.70
C GLU A 230 22.06 -3.73 -5.80
N PRO A 231 21.02 -4.35 -6.37
CA PRO A 231 20.67 -4.36 -7.80
C PRO A 231 20.04 -3.01 -8.24
N VAL A 232 20.68 -2.37 -9.20
CA VAL A 232 20.25 -1.04 -9.70
C VAL A 232 18.92 -1.15 -10.44
N MET A 233 18.01 -0.22 -10.12
CA MET A 233 16.82 0.08 -10.93
C MET A 233 17.00 1.46 -11.56
N PRO A 234 17.36 1.56 -12.85
CA PRO A 234 17.59 2.85 -13.49
C PRO A 234 16.36 3.76 -13.40
N LEU A 235 16.56 5.04 -13.06
CA LEU A 235 15.45 6.00 -12.95
C LEU A 235 14.66 6.11 -14.27
N ALA A 236 15.34 6.01 -15.39
CA ALA A 236 14.68 6.04 -16.70
C ALA A 236 13.68 4.89 -16.89
N ASP A 237 14.01 3.69 -16.40
CA ASP A 237 13.13 2.52 -16.46
C ASP A 237 11.94 2.70 -15.51
N LEU A 238 12.17 3.19 -14.29
CA LEU A 238 11.11 3.48 -13.33
C LEU A 238 10.14 4.56 -13.82
N LEU A 239 10.63 5.56 -14.53
CA LEU A 239 9.79 6.56 -15.20
C LEU A 239 8.99 5.97 -16.37
N ALA A 240 9.59 5.04 -17.12
CA ALA A 240 8.92 4.36 -18.23
C ALA A 240 7.83 3.39 -17.71
N ASP A 241 8.03 2.75 -16.57
CA ASP A 241 7.05 1.85 -15.94
C ASP A 241 5.70 2.54 -15.68
N GLU A 242 5.65 3.86 -15.46
CA GLU A 242 4.41 4.62 -15.26
C GLU A 242 3.41 4.44 -16.42
N TYR A 243 3.90 4.23 -17.66
CA TYR A 243 3.05 4.02 -18.84
C TYR A 243 2.49 2.60 -18.95
N THR A 244 3.09 1.65 -18.24
CA THR A 244 2.72 0.23 -18.29
C THR A 244 2.14 -0.28 -16.98
N ALA A 245 1.97 0.58 -15.99
CA ALA A 245 1.45 0.25 -14.67
C ALA A 245 0.12 -0.53 -14.73
N ALA A 246 0.03 -1.60 -13.98
CA ALA A 246 -1.23 -2.28 -13.66
C ALA A 246 -1.83 -1.70 -12.37
N VAL A 247 -0.97 -1.42 -11.39
CA VAL A 247 -1.30 -0.64 -10.20
C VAL A 247 -0.32 0.51 -10.08
N LEU A 248 -0.81 1.74 -10.19
CA LEU A 248 -0.03 2.96 -10.02
C LEU A 248 -0.15 3.45 -8.58
N HIS A 249 0.99 3.64 -7.91
CA HIS A 249 1.05 4.01 -6.51
C HIS A 249 1.63 5.44 -6.34
N PHE A 250 0.86 6.31 -5.74
CA PHE A 250 1.27 7.68 -5.41
C PHE A 250 2.00 7.71 -4.05
N ALA A 251 3.05 6.90 -3.92
CA ALA A 251 3.87 6.83 -2.72
C ALA A 251 4.52 8.18 -2.38
N GLY A 252 4.90 8.37 -1.10
CA GLY A 252 5.56 9.59 -0.62
C GLY A 252 4.58 10.67 -0.13
N PRO A 253 5.10 11.83 0.32
CA PRO A 253 4.31 12.83 1.04
C PRO A 253 3.43 13.71 0.15
N VAL A 254 3.78 13.88 -1.13
CA VAL A 254 3.04 14.73 -2.06
C VAL A 254 2.11 13.89 -2.92
N LYS A 255 0.81 14.12 -2.75
CA LYS A 255 -0.24 13.31 -3.34
C LYS A 255 -0.93 14.02 -4.51
N PRO A 256 -1.57 13.29 -5.46
CA PRO A 256 -2.19 13.88 -6.65
C PRO A 256 -3.36 14.83 -6.36
N TRP A 257 -3.85 14.83 -5.13
CA TRP A 257 -4.87 15.78 -4.63
C TRP A 257 -4.27 17.01 -3.93
N HIS A 258 -2.93 17.09 -3.78
CA HIS A 258 -2.26 18.28 -3.25
C HIS A 258 -1.90 19.25 -4.37
N ASP A 259 -1.96 20.56 -4.08
CA ASP A 259 -1.57 21.60 -5.06
C ASP A 259 -0.11 21.52 -5.47
N ALA A 260 0.75 21.04 -4.57
CA ALA A 260 2.18 20.86 -4.82
C ALA A 260 2.52 19.68 -5.75
N PHE A 261 1.54 18.85 -6.13
CA PHE A 261 1.80 17.71 -7.02
C PHE A 261 2.09 18.17 -8.46
N ALA A 262 3.34 18.10 -8.88
CA ALA A 262 3.82 18.67 -10.13
C ALA A 262 3.37 17.94 -11.42
N PRO A 263 3.36 16.57 -11.53
CA PRO A 263 3.08 15.90 -12.79
C PRO A 263 1.62 16.05 -13.24
N VAL A 264 1.37 16.97 -14.17
CA VAL A 264 0.02 17.25 -14.71
C VAL A 264 -0.64 16.01 -15.32
N PRO A 265 0.05 15.15 -16.11
CA PRO A 265 -0.55 13.95 -16.67
C PRO A 265 -1.10 13.00 -15.59
N LEU A 266 -0.33 12.73 -14.53
CA LEU A 266 -0.73 11.84 -13.44
C LEU A 266 -1.86 12.45 -12.61
N ARG A 267 -1.83 13.77 -12.36
CA ARG A 267 -2.95 14.48 -11.71
C ARG A 267 -4.23 14.37 -12.52
N ARG A 268 -4.17 14.53 -13.86
CA ARG A 268 -5.32 14.35 -14.75
C ARG A 268 -5.82 12.91 -14.74
N LEU A 269 -4.92 11.94 -14.74
CA LEU A 269 -5.29 10.52 -14.62
C LEU A 269 -6.04 10.26 -13.31
N TYR A 270 -5.49 10.70 -12.18
CA TYR A 270 -6.12 10.54 -10.87
C TYR A 270 -7.53 11.15 -10.82
N ARG A 271 -7.68 12.38 -11.36
CA ARG A 271 -8.98 13.08 -11.37
C ARG A 271 -10.07 12.35 -12.14
N ARG A 272 -9.76 11.47 -13.09
CA ARG A 272 -10.75 10.66 -13.81
C ARG A 272 -11.46 9.65 -12.90
N PHE A 273 -10.82 9.27 -11.82
CA PHE A 273 -11.35 8.30 -10.87
C PHE A 273 -11.99 8.94 -9.63
N LEU A 274 -11.95 10.28 -9.52
CA LEU A 274 -12.65 10.94 -8.43
C LEU A 274 -14.17 10.86 -8.64
N PRO A 275 -14.96 10.53 -7.59
CA PRO A 275 -16.42 10.53 -7.67
C PRO A 275 -16.96 11.92 -7.97
N ALA A 276 -18.05 11.98 -8.75
CA ALA A 276 -18.64 13.22 -9.25
C ALA A 276 -18.91 14.32 -8.19
N PRO A 277 -19.36 14.01 -6.95
CA PRO A 277 -19.59 15.03 -5.92
C PRO A 277 -18.28 15.73 -5.46
N VAL A 278 -17.14 15.03 -5.50
CA VAL A 278 -15.83 15.57 -5.13
C VAL A 278 -15.33 16.56 -6.17
N LEU A 279 -15.63 16.31 -7.45
CA LEU A 279 -15.29 17.23 -8.54
C LEU A 279 -16.11 18.53 -8.48
N ALA A 280 -17.32 18.50 -7.91
CA ALA A 280 -18.19 19.68 -7.77
C ALA A 280 -17.75 20.63 -6.65
N GLY A 281 -17.06 20.14 -5.62
CA GLY A 281 -16.54 20.94 -4.49
C GLY A 281 -15.13 21.51 -4.70
N ALA A 282 -14.44 21.13 -5.77
CA ALA A 282 -13.06 21.54 -6.08
C ALA A 282 -12.96 22.68 -7.13
N ARG A 283 -14.03 23.45 -7.32
CA ARG A 283 -14.04 24.65 -8.19
C ARG A 283 -13.90 25.92 -7.39
#